data_4b861fefd35b30e1dbe09c8d9524e57d
#
_entry.id   4b861fefd35b30e1dbe09c8d9524e57d
#
_cell.length_a   1.000
_cell.length_b   1.000
_cell.length_c   1.000
_cell.angle_alpha   90.00
_cell.angle_beta   90.00
_cell.angle_gamma   90.00
#
_symmetry.space_group_name_H-M   'P 1'
#
loop_
_entity.id
_entity.type
_entity.pdbx_description
1 polymer ?
#
loop_
_entity_poly.entity_id
_entity_poly.type
_entity_poly.pdbx_seq_one_letter_code
_entity_poly.pdbx_strand_id
1 'polypeptide(L)'
;IEHGAHLIAQVQRLAGMEAGSGYRDPGFELPYTTLQCSMVAGGIAPNTVPGDCRFNVEARYLPGQDAEGLFDRLRSHGDAHILPKMRAGDDSGSIEWTLVNDSPPFAIPPSDPLVAFMQEMTSSDRLQ
;
A
#
# COMPACT_ATOMS: atom_id res chain seq x y z
N ILE A 1 5.87 2.66 18.97
CA ILE A 1 5.11 1.48 18.50
C ILE A 1 3.62 1.80 18.46
N GLU A 2 3.00 2.30 19.53
CA GLU A 2 1.55 2.52 19.60
C GLU A 2 1.05 3.44 18.49
N HIS A 3 1.71 4.57 18.24
CA HIS A 3 1.38 5.47 17.13
C HIS A 3 1.53 4.78 15.75
N GLY A 4 2.57 3.95 15.59
CA GLY A 4 2.75 3.14 14.38
C GLY A 4 1.62 2.14 14.19
N ALA A 5 1.14 1.50 15.27
CA ALA A 5 0.01 0.57 15.20
C ALA A 5 -1.29 1.26 14.73
N HIS A 6 -1.52 2.52 15.11
CA HIS A 6 -2.65 3.31 14.59
C HIS A 6 -2.55 3.58 13.09
N LEU A 7 -1.35 3.87 12.57
CA LEU A 7 -1.15 4.00 11.12
C LEU A 7 -1.32 2.67 10.39
N ILE A 8 -0.82 1.57 10.94
CA ILE A 8 -1.04 0.21 10.39
C ILE A 8 -2.54 -0.12 10.34
N ALA A 9 -3.29 0.23 11.39
CA ALA A 9 -4.74 0.07 11.38
C ALA A 9 -5.43 0.93 10.30
N GLN A 10 -4.87 2.11 9.96
CA GLN A 10 -5.36 2.93 8.87
C GLN A 10 -5.06 2.27 7.49
N VAL A 11 -3.90 1.63 7.32
CA VAL A 11 -3.60 0.84 6.11
C VAL A 11 -4.67 -0.24 5.91
N GLN A 12 -5.05 -0.96 6.97
CA GLN A 12 -6.10 -1.99 6.90
C GLN A 12 -7.47 -1.41 6.55
N ARG A 13 -7.81 -0.21 7.06
CA ARG A 13 -9.06 0.47 6.67
C ARG A 13 -9.08 0.85 5.20
N LEU A 14 -7.98 1.41 4.69
CA LEU A 14 -7.84 1.73 3.27
C LEU A 14 -7.94 0.47 2.40
N ALA A 15 -7.28 -0.62 2.79
CA ALA A 15 -7.38 -1.90 2.11
C ALA A 15 -8.83 -2.40 2.04
N GLY A 16 -9.57 -2.30 3.15
CA GLY A 16 -10.99 -2.65 3.20
C GLY A 16 -11.86 -1.77 2.29
N MET A 17 -11.56 -0.47 2.19
CA MET A 17 -12.26 0.45 1.29
C MET A 17 -12.00 0.10 -0.17
N GLU A 18 -10.75 -0.16 -0.55
CA GLU A 18 -10.40 -0.58 -1.92
C GLU A 18 -11.08 -1.91 -2.27
N ALA A 19 -11.05 -2.88 -1.35
CA ALA A 19 -11.73 -4.16 -1.53
C ALA A 19 -13.27 -4.04 -1.60
N GLY A 20 -13.87 -3.09 -0.90
CA GLY A 20 -15.33 -2.90 -0.85
C GLY A 20 -15.88 -2.06 -2.00
N SER A 21 -15.30 -0.89 -2.24
CA SER A 21 -15.83 0.15 -3.14
C SER A 21 -14.80 0.87 -4.00
N GLY A 22 -13.54 0.40 -3.99
CA GLY A 22 -12.48 0.97 -4.82
C GLY A 22 -12.64 0.68 -6.31
N TYR A 23 -11.71 1.19 -7.10
CA TYR A 23 -11.64 0.92 -8.54
C TYR A 23 -11.58 -0.59 -8.83
N ARG A 24 -12.24 -1.01 -9.90
CA ARG A 24 -12.34 -2.41 -10.33
C ARG A 24 -11.87 -2.60 -11.76
N ASP A 25 -11.06 -3.64 -11.98
CA ASP A 25 -10.75 -4.15 -13.30
C ASP A 25 -10.98 -5.66 -13.33
N PRO A 26 -12.05 -6.16 -13.99
CA PRO A 26 -12.38 -7.58 -14.04
C PRO A 26 -11.39 -8.42 -14.85
N GLY A 27 -10.44 -7.79 -15.54
CA GLY A 27 -9.34 -8.46 -16.25
C GLY A 27 -8.29 -9.08 -15.33
N PHE A 28 -8.35 -8.80 -14.02
CA PHE A 28 -7.42 -9.32 -13.03
C PHE A 28 -8.12 -10.29 -12.06
N GLU A 29 -7.38 -11.31 -11.61
CA GLU A 29 -7.88 -12.28 -10.61
C GLU A 29 -8.32 -11.58 -9.31
N LEU A 30 -7.49 -10.64 -8.82
CA LEU A 30 -7.89 -9.68 -7.79
C LEU A 30 -8.26 -8.37 -8.46
N PRO A 31 -9.56 -8.10 -8.69
CA PRO A 31 -10.02 -6.98 -9.51
C PRO A 31 -10.01 -5.64 -8.76
N TYR A 32 -9.17 -5.47 -7.77
CA TYR A 32 -9.04 -4.26 -6.95
C TYR A 32 -7.63 -4.12 -6.38
N THR A 33 -7.26 -2.90 -6.01
CA THR A 33 -5.99 -2.63 -5.35
C THR A 33 -5.96 -3.21 -3.95
N THR A 34 -4.86 -3.89 -3.64
CA THR A 34 -4.59 -4.39 -2.29
C THR A 34 -3.55 -3.53 -1.59
N LEU A 35 -3.72 -3.35 -0.28
CA LEU A 35 -2.73 -2.71 0.59
C LEU A 35 -2.45 -3.62 1.77
N GLN A 36 -1.18 -3.66 2.20
CA GLN A 36 -0.78 -4.39 3.39
C GLN A 36 0.41 -3.71 4.09
N CYS A 37 0.53 -3.96 5.39
CA CYS A 37 1.76 -3.76 6.13
C CYS A 37 2.51 -5.10 6.16
N SER A 38 3.67 -5.17 5.53
CA SER A 38 4.43 -6.43 5.35
C SER A 38 5.50 -6.64 6.40
N MET A 39 6.01 -5.57 7.00
CA MET A 39 7.08 -5.63 8.00
C MET A 39 6.88 -4.54 9.03
N VAL A 40 7.21 -4.83 10.28
CA VAL A 40 7.23 -3.86 11.38
C VAL A 40 8.42 -4.13 12.29
N ALA A 41 9.08 -3.07 12.75
CA ALA A 41 10.16 -3.12 13.73
C ALA A 41 10.09 -1.88 14.64
N GLY A 42 10.47 -2.05 15.91
CA GLY A 42 10.53 -0.96 16.89
C GLY A 42 10.70 -1.46 18.30
N GLY A 43 11.15 -0.54 19.17
CA GLY A 43 11.44 -0.85 20.57
C GLY A 43 12.78 -1.55 20.77
N ILE A 44 13.30 -1.44 22.00
CA ILE A 44 14.62 -1.99 22.36
C ILE A 44 14.57 -2.92 23.59
N ALA A 45 13.58 -2.73 24.47
CA ALA A 45 13.43 -3.53 25.70
C ALA A 45 11.97 -3.42 26.21
N PRO A 46 11.48 -4.44 26.92
CA PRO A 46 10.09 -4.50 27.39
C PRO A 46 9.74 -3.43 28.45
N ASN A 47 10.72 -2.87 29.12
CA ASN A 47 10.55 -1.85 30.15
C ASN A 47 10.98 -0.42 29.69
N THR A 48 11.11 -0.23 28.38
CA THR A 48 11.51 1.04 27.79
C THR A 48 10.43 1.53 26.81
N VAL A 49 10.02 2.80 26.93
CA VAL A 49 9.11 3.41 25.96
C VAL A 49 9.81 3.46 24.60
N PRO A 50 9.21 2.90 23.54
CA PRO A 50 9.83 2.87 22.23
C PRO A 50 10.04 4.27 21.66
N GLY A 51 11.27 4.62 21.29
CA GLY A 51 11.60 5.89 20.63
C GLY A 51 11.26 5.89 19.15
N ASP A 52 11.22 4.71 18.50
CA ASP A 52 10.91 4.58 17.08
C ASP A 52 10.01 3.38 16.78
N CYS A 53 9.37 3.45 15.62
CA CYS A 53 8.65 2.33 15.00
C CYS A 53 8.73 2.50 13.48
N ARG A 54 9.21 1.48 12.80
CA ARG A 54 9.31 1.43 11.33
C ARG A 54 8.44 0.31 10.80
N PHE A 55 7.77 0.56 9.68
CA PHE A 55 6.99 -0.47 8.99
C PHE A 55 6.91 -0.17 7.50
N ASN A 56 6.77 -1.22 6.70
CA ASN A 56 6.62 -1.12 5.27
C ASN A 56 5.16 -1.25 4.88
N VAL A 57 4.70 -0.36 4.01
CA VAL A 57 3.39 -0.45 3.37
C VAL A 57 3.61 -0.78 1.90
N GLU A 58 2.97 -1.83 1.43
CA GLU A 58 2.92 -2.23 0.03
C GLU A 58 1.51 -2.03 -0.51
N ALA A 59 1.41 -1.45 -1.70
CA ALA A 59 0.19 -1.44 -2.49
C ALA A 59 0.44 -2.16 -3.81
N ARG A 60 -0.47 -3.07 -4.18
CA ARG A 60 -0.54 -3.64 -5.54
C ARG A 60 -1.76 -3.05 -6.20
N TYR A 61 -1.52 -2.15 -7.14
CA TYR A 61 -2.56 -1.35 -7.75
C TYR A 61 -2.78 -1.73 -9.22
N LEU A 62 -3.99 -1.48 -9.68
CA LEU A 62 -4.42 -1.81 -11.04
C LEU A 62 -3.97 -0.72 -12.04
N PRO A 63 -3.81 -1.07 -13.34
CA PRO A 63 -3.57 -0.08 -14.39
C PRO A 63 -4.63 1.03 -14.36
N GLY A 64 -4.19 2.27 -14.52
CA GLY A 64 -5.07 3.45 -14.50
C GLY A 64 -5.49 3.94 -13.12
N GLN A 65 -5.08 3.27 -12.04
CA GLN A 65 -5.35 3.73 -10.69
C GLN A 65 -4.30 4.72 -10.20
N ASP A 66 -4.74 5.73 -9.44
CA ASP A 66 -3.89 6.70 -8.77
C ASP A 66 -3.31 6.11 -7.46
N ALA A 67 -2.14 5.49 -7.58
CA ALA A 67 -1.42 4.94 -6.42
C ALA A 67 -0.91 6.05 -5.49
N GLU A 68 -0.48 7.20 -6.02
CA GLU A 68 -0.02 8.33 -5.21
C GLU A 68 -1.14 8.84 -4.31
N GLY A 69 -2.37 8.99 -4.84
CA GLY A 69 -3.54 9.39 -4.06
C GLY A 69 -3.89 8.41 -2.92
N LEU A 70 -3.56 7.13 -3.05
CA LEU A 70 -3.70 6.16 -1.95
C LEU A 70 -2.73 6.47 -0.80
N PHE A 71 -1.46 6.70 -1.12
CA PHE A 71 -0.45 7.04 -0.14
C PHE A 71 -0.67 8.43 0.46
N ASP A 72 -1.17 9.39 -0.32
CA ASP A 72 -1.54 10.72 0.19
C ASP A 72 -2.65 10.67 1.23
N ARG A 73 -3.63 9.78 1.08
CA ARG A 73 -4.65 9.56 2.11
C ARG A 73 -4.03 9.04 3.42
N LEU A 74 -3.03 8.16 3.33
CA LEU A 74 -2.32 7.65 4.50
C LEU A 74 -1.46 8.73 5.16
N ARG A 75 -0.70 9.50 4.36
CA ARG A 75 0.11 10.65 4.82
C ARG A 75 -0.76 11.67 5.53
N SER A 76 -1.84 12.11 4.89
CA SER A 76 -2.79 13.08 5.45
C SER A 76 -3.39 12.60 6.77
N HIS A 77 -3.70 11.31 6.88
CA HIS A 77 -4.18 10.74 8.14
C HIS A 77 -3.09 10.78 9.23
N GLY A 78 -1.84 10.45 8.88
CA GLY A 78 -0.70 10.53 9.77
C GLY A 78 -0.51 11.94 10.34
N ASP A 79 -0.51 12.93 9.44
CA ASP A 79 -0.29 14.33 9.79
C ASP A 79 -1.45 14.92 10.63
N ALA A 80 -2.69 14.59 10.29
CA ALA A 80 -3.85 15.15 10.96
C ALA A 80 -4.18 14.47 12.31
N HIS A 81 -3.92 13.17 12.45
CA HIS A 81 -4.45 12.40 13.57
C HIS A 81 -3.39 11.72 14.44
N ILE A 82 -2.19 11.49 13.91
CA ILE A 82 -1.13 10.77 14.61
C ILE A 82 -0.05 11.73 15.08
N LEU A 83 0.48 12.56 14.19
CA LEU A 83 1.56 13.50 14.50
C LEU A 83 1.26 14.45 15.67
N PRO A 84 0.04 15.04 15.79
CA PRO A 84 -0.29 15.87 16.95
C PRO A 84 -0.26 15.12 18.28
N LYS A 85 -0.64 13.82 18.28
CA LYS A 85 -0.60 12.98 19.48
C LYS A 85 0.85 12.63 19.89
N MET A 86 1.71 12.39 18.90
CA MET A 86 3.14 12.18 19.15
C MET A 86 3.76 13.42 19.78
N ARG A 87 3.48 14.61 19.22
CA ARG A 87 4.01 15.89 19.68
C ARG A 87 3.45 16.35 21.02
N ALA A 88 2.27 15.88 21.42
CA ALA A 88 1.76 16.11 22.76
C ALA A 88 2.59 15.43 23.85
N GLY A 89 3.31 14.37 23.52
CA GLY A 89 4.23 13.67 24.43
C GLY A 89 5.69 14.10 24.27
N ASP A 90 6.10 14.45 23.06
CA ASP A 90 7.45 14.89 22.70
C ASP A 90 7.39 15.78 21.45
N ASP A 91 7.75 17.04 21.59
CA ASP A 91 7.73 18.04 20.49
C ASP A 91 8.59 17.65 19.29
N SER A 92 9.60 16.78 19.48
CA SER A 92 10.46 16.26 18.42
C SER A 92 9.80 15.15 17.58
N GLY A 93 8.60 14.70 17.95
CA GLY A 93 7.86 13.64 17.26
C GLY A 93 7.68 13.94 15.77
N SER A 94 8.03 12.98 14.92
CA SER A 94 7.97 13.09 13.46
C SER A 94 7.47 11.81 12.81
N ILE A 95 6.92 11.95 11.60
CA ILE A 95 6.62 10.83 10.70
C ILE A 95 7.41 11.06 9.42
N GLU A 96 8.28 10.12 9.08
CA GLU A 96 9.06 10.15 7.86
C GLU A 96 8.53 9.16 6.86
N TRP A 97 8.40 9.56 5.60
CA TRP A 97 7.90 8.76 4.51
C TRP A 97 8.99 8.57 3.46
N THR A 98 9.29 7.33 3.12
CA THR A 98 10.30 7.00 2.12
C THR A 98 9.68 6.10 1.06
N LEU A 99 9.71 6.52 -0.20
CA LEU A 99 9.39 5.65 -1.32
C LEU A 99 10.57 4.69 -1.53
N VAL A 100 10.33 3.41 -1.31
CA VAL A 100 11.36 2.36 -1.44
C VAL A 100 11.41 1.83 -2.88
N ASN A 101 10.25 1.63 -3.48
CA ASN A 101 10.11 1.14 -4.84
C ASN A 101 8.77 1.58 -5.43
N ASP A 102 8.79 1.89 -6.72
CA ASP A 102 7.58 2.08 -7.52
C ASP A 102 7.73 1.26 -8.81
N SER A 103 6.82 0.31 -8.98
CA SER A 103 6.76 -0.55 -10.15
C SER A 103 5.36 -0.45 -10.74
N PRO A 104 5.16 0.41 -11.73
CA PRO A 104 3.85 0.59 -12.35
C PRO A 104 3.31 -0.72 -12.90
N PRO A 105 2.01 -0.96 -12.81
CA PRO A 105 1.38 -2.15 -13.37
C PRO A 105 1.51 -2.13 -14.90
N PHE A 106 1.75 -3.31 -15.46
CA PHE A 106 1.82 -3.49 -16.90
C PHE A 106 0.56 -4.17 -17.41
N ALA A 107 -0.04 -3.60 -18.44
CA ALA A 107 -1.15 -4.22 -19.17
C ALA A 107 -1.05 -3.88 -20.65
N ILE A 108 -1.32 -4.86 -21.49
CA ILE A 108 -1.44 -4.70 -22.94
C ILE A 108 -2.85 -5.13 -23.38
N PRO A 109 -3.41 -4.52 -24.44
CA PRO A 109 -4.73 -4.92 -24.91
C PRO A 109 -4.71 -6.36 -25.46
N PRO A 110 -5.80 -7.12 -25.34
CA PRO A 110 -5.89 -8.48 -25.87
C PRO A 110 -5.60 -8.59 -27.39
N SER A 111 -5.76 -7.47 -28.11
CA SER A 111 -5.47 -7.40 -29.55
C SER A 111 -4.00 -7.14 -29.88
N ASP A 112 -3.13 -7.00 -28.88
CA ASP A 112 -1.70 -6.80 -29.12
C ASP A 112 -1.09 -8.03 -29.77
N PRO A 113 -0.25 -7.90 -30.83
CA PRO A 113 0.40 -9.02 -31.48
C PRO A 113 1.22 -9.93 -30.55
N LEU A 114 1.75 -9.35 -29.47
CA LEU A 114 2.49 -10.13 -28.46
C LEU A 114 1.58 -11.13 -27.73
N VAL A 115 0.31 -10.80 -27.51
CA VAL A 115 -0.66 -11.71 -26.88
C VAL A 115 -0.86 -12.94 -27.76
N ALA A 116 -1.11 -12.75 -29.06
CA ALA A 116 -1.29 -13.86 -30.00
C ALA A 116 -0.03 -14.74 -30.08
N PHE A 117 1.15 -14.13 -30.13
CA PHE A 117 2.42 -14.84 -30.12
C PHE A 117 2.61 -15.68 -28.84
N MET A 118 2.31 -15.12 -27.69
CA MET A 118 2.43 -15.82 -26.40
C MET A 118 1.42 -16.96 -26.27
N GLN A 119 0.19 -16.78 -26.76
CA GLN A 119 -0.83 -17.84 -26.79
C GLN A 119 -0.39 -19.00 -27.65
N GLU A 120 0.17 -18.75 -28.84
CA GLU A 120 0.73 -19.77 -29.72
C GLU A 120 1.87 -20.55 -29.05
N MET A 121 2.81 -19.83 -28.42
CA MET A 121 3.97 -20.43 -27.74
C MET A 121 3.59 -21.25 -26.50
N THR A 122 2.56 -20.85 -25.77
CA THR A 122 2.15 -21.53 -24.53
C THR A 122 1.04 -22.56 -24.76
N SER A 123 0.48 -22.64 -25.96
CA SER A 123 -0.72 -23.44 -26.29
C SER A 123 -1.87 -23.15 -25.30
N SER A 124 -2.00 -21.90 -24.84
CA SER A 124 -2.95 -21.49 -23.83
C SER A 124 -3.86 -20.40 -24.38
N ASP A 125 -5.15 -20.62 -24.26
CA ASP A 125 -6.18 -19.61 -24.58
C ASP A 125 -6.45 -18.65 -23.41
N ARG A 126 -5.78 -18.84 -22.26
CA ARG A 126 -5.99 -18.00 -21.07
C ARG A 126 -5.11 -16.76 -21.11
N LEU A 127 -5.76 -15.61 -21.09
CA LEU A 127 -5.17 -14.33 -20.72
C LEU A 127 -5.24 -14.20 -19.20
N GLN A 128 -4.11 -14.10 -18.54
CA GLN A 128 -4.01 -13.77 -17.12
C GLN A 128 -3.41 -12.40 -16.94
#